data_38dba99ef29726ec9460532aaaa85218
#
_entry.id   38dba99ef29726ec9460532aaaa85218
#
_cell.length_a   1.000
_cell.length_b   1.000
_cell.length_c   1.000
_cell.angle_alpha   90.00
_cell.angle_beta   90.00
_cell.angle_gamma   90.00
#
_symmetry.space_group_name_H-M   'P 1'
#
loop_
_entity.id
_entity.type
_entity.pdbx_description
1 polymer ?
#
loop_
_entity_poly.entity_id
_entity_poly.type
_entity_poly.pdbx_seq_one_letter_code
_entity_poly.pdbx_strand_id
1 'polypeptide(L)'
;LGVIDRAGINPTHEIEEADIVLVATPVAQMPEIFARIEPYLGPHTIVTDGGSTKGDVVTAARAAFGKRINQFVPAHPIAGAENSGPSAARWDLYQGKKVVVTPLPENSDDTLDHIKRAWSLCGADIYELTPEAHDRVFAAVSHLPHLLSYALVHDLAVREDADLFFTFAASGFRDFTRIAASHPEMWRDICLANRGALLKELDIYREQLDELRLALASSDGKRLEEVFGIARQAR
;
A
#
# COMPACT_ATOMS: atom_id res chain seq x y z
N LEU A 1 13.27 -24.16 -1.10
CA LEU A 1 11.85 -23.82 -0.97
C LEU A 1 11.11 -23.75 -2.33
N GLY A 2 11.82 -23.78 -3.48
CA GLY A 2 11.21 -23.73 -4.81
C GLY A 2 10.49 -22.40 -5.13
N VAL A 3 10.88 -21.31 -4.46
CA VAL A 3 10.25 -19.99 -4.64
C VAL A 3 10.88 -19.25 -5.82
N ILE A 4 12.16 -19.49 -6.08
CA ILE A 4 12.93 -18.89 -7.18
C ILE A 4 13.84 -19.95 -7.81
N ASP A 5 14.16 -19.78 -9.07
CA ASP A 5 15.09 -20.67 -9.81
C ASP A 5 16.54 -20.33 -9.49
N ARG A 6 16.86 -19.03 -9.38
CA ARG A 6 18.21 -18.53 -9.13
C ARG A 6 18.19 -17.31 -8.22
N ALA A 7 19.14 -17.23 -7.28
CA ALA A 7 19.37 -16.08 -6.45
C ALA A 7 20.62 -15.34 -6.93
N GLY A 8 20.50 -14.05 -7.22
CA GLY A 8 21.61 -13.17 -7.57
C GLY A 8 21.87 -12.14 -6.47
N ILE A 9 23.14 -11.87 -6.17
CA ILE A 9 23.55 -10.80 -5.23
C ILE A 9 23.86 -9.50 -5.97
N ASN A 10 24.15 -9.60 -7.26
CA ASN A 10 24.44 -8.45 -8.10
C ASN A 10 23.34 -8.32 -9.17
N PRO A 11 22.55 -7.24 -9.18
CA PRO A 11 21.44 -7.07 -10.11
C PRO A 11 21.87 -6.97 -11.59
N THR A 12 23.15 -6.70 -11.88
CA THR A 12 23.64 -6.35 -13.22
C THR A 12 23.30 -7.44 -14.27
N HIS A 13 23.75 -8.66 -14.05
CA HIS A 13 23.58 -9.75 -15.01
C HIS A 13 22.14 -10.26 -15.10
N GLU A 14 21.44 -10.23 -13.98
CA GLU A 14 20.06 -10.72 -13.90
C GLU A 14 19.07 -9.81 -14.65
N ILE A 15 19.37 -8.51 -14.71
CA ILE A 15 18.48 -7.51 -15.32
C ILE A 15 18.69 -7.42 -16.84
N GLU A 16 19.92 -7.60 -17.32
CA GLU A 16 20.22 -7.52 -18.76
C GLU A 16 19.44 -8.56 -19.59
N GLU A 17 19.15 -9.73 -18.99
CA GLU A 17 18.41 -10.81 -19.64
C GLU A 17 16.91 -10.84 -19.27
N ALA A 18 16.45 -9.94 -18.40
CA ALA A 18 15.09 -9.96 -17.92
C ALA A 18 14.12 -9.28 -18.88
N ASP A 19 13.00 -9.92 -19.18
CA ASP A 19 11.86 -9.30 -19.87
C ASP A 19 11.09 -8.38 -18.93
N ILE A 20 10.92 -8.80 -17.66
CA ILE A 20 10.20 -8.05 -16.63
C ILE A 20 11.03 -8.01 -15.35
N VAL A 21 11.18 -6.81 -14.78
CA VAL A 21 11.78 -6.57 -13.46
C VAL A 21 10.70 -6.09 -12.50
N LEU A 22 10.38 -6.90 -11.48
CA LEU A 22 9.48 -6.50 -10.39
C LEU A 22 10.30 -5.96 -9.21
N VAL A 23 10.12 -4.69 -8.88
CA VAL A 23 10.71 -4.06 -7.69
C VAL A 23 9.74 -4.22 -6.52
N ALA A 24 10.02 -5.18 -5.63
CA ALA A 24 9.18 -5.52 -4.47
C ALA A 24 9.86 -5.12 -3.15
N THR A 25 10.61 -4.03 -3.14
CA THR A 25 11.23 -3.46 -1.94
C THR A 25 10.31 -2.44 -1.27
N PRO A 26 10.54 -2.09 0.01
CA PRO A 26 9.85 -0.96 0.64
C PRO A 26 9.96 0.33 -0.19
N VAL A 27 8.90 1.15 -0.20
CA VAL A 27 8.81 2.34 -1.07
C VAL A 27 9.96 3.32 -0.86
N ALA A 28 10.45 3.49 0.36
CA ALA A 28 11.58 4.35 0.65
C ALA A 28 12.91 3.90 0.02
N GLN A 29 13.04 2.63 -0.36
CA GLN A 29 14.25 2.08 -1.00
C GLN A 29 14.20 2.18 -2.54
N MET A 30 13.02 2.39 -3.11
CA MET A 30 12.82 2.36 -4.57
C MET A 30 13.67 3.39 -5.33
N PRO A 31 13.86 4.63 -4.85
CA PRO A 31 14.72 5.59 -5.56
C PRO A 31 16.15 5.08 -5.79
N GLU A 32 16.75 4.47 -4.77
CA GLU A 32 18.10 3.88 -4.88
C GLU A 32 18.10 2.66 -5.80
N ILE A 33 17.09 1.78 -5.67
CA ILE A 33 16.98 0.59 -6.50
C ILE A 33 16.81 0.99 -7.98
N PHE A 34 15.92 1.94 -8.29
CA PHE A 34 15.73 2.41 -9.66
C PHE A 34 17.02 2.96 -10.26
N ALA A 35 17.76 3.78 -9.51
CA ALA A 35 19.05 4.31 -9.97
C ALA A 35 20.09 3.19 -10.19
N ARG A 36 20.07 2.13 -9.38
CA ARG A 36 20.98 1.00 -9.51
C ARG A 36 20.66 0.09 -10.69
N ILE A 37 19.40 -0.09 -11.04
CA ILE A 37 19.00 -0.99 -12.12
C ILE A 37 19.01 -0.31 -13.50
N GLU A 38 18.78 1.00 -13.55
CA GLU A 38 18.66 1.75 -14.82
C GLU A 38 19.79 1.48 -15.82
N PRO A 39 21.08 1.48 -15.44
CA PRO A 39 22.17 1.26 -16.40
C PRO A 39 22.16 -0.13 -17.08
N TYR A 40 21.47 -1.09 -16.50
CA TYR A 40 21.44 -2.50 -16.95
C TYR A 40 20.14 -2.89 -17.64
N LEU A 41 19.18 -1.96 -17.77
CA LEU A 41 17.92 -2.23 -18.46
C LEU A 41 18.15 -2.45 -19.94
N GLY A 42 17.71 -3.58 -20.45
CA GLY A 42 17.65 -3.84 -21.88
C GLY A 42 16.63 -2.93 -22.58
N PRO A 43 16.67 -2.86 -23.92
CA PRO A 43 15.76 -2.00 -24.68
C PRO A 43 14.28 -2.43 -24.58
N HIS A 44 14.02 -3.68 -24.24
CA HIS A 44 12.68 -4.27 -24.16
C HIS A 44 12.28 -4.64 -22.72
N THR A 45 13.18 -4.48 -21.74
CA THR A 45 12.90 -4.78 -20.34
C THR A 45 11.80 -3.84 -19.82
N ILE A 46 10.75 -4.41 -19.23
CA ILE A 46 9.70 -3.67 -18.56
C ILE A 46 9.94 -3.71 -17.06
N VAL A 47 9.90 -2.57 -16.41
CA VAL A 47 10.00 -2.46 -14.95
C VAL A 47 8.62 -2.23 -14.36
N THR A 48 8.28 -2.94 -13.31
CA THR A 48 7.08 -2.71 -12.52
C THR A 48 7.40 -2.77 -11.03
N ASP A 49 6.51 -2.29 -10.19
CA ASP A 49 6.72 -2.32 -8.74
C ASP A 49 5.52 -2.92 -8.00
N GLY A 50 5.71 -3.19 -6.71
CA GLY A 50 4.66 -3.64 -5.79
C GLY A 50 4.43 -2.66 -4.64
N GLY A 51 4.82 -1.40 -4.77
CA GLY A 51 4.77 -0.39 -3.70
C GLY A 51 3.36 0.02 -3.30
N SER A 52 3.19 0.41 -2.05
CA SER A 52 1.90 0.82 -1.49
C SER A 52 1.52 2.27 -1.81
N THR A 53 2.42 3.06 -2.37
CA THR A 53 2.22 4.44 -2.83
C THR A 53 2.65 4.57 -4.29
N LYS A 54 2.08 5.53 -5.03
CA LYS A 54 2.39 5.66 -6.47
C LYS A 54 2.99 7.00 -6.84
N GLY A 55 2.55 8.11 -6.24
CA GLY A 55 3.04 9.44 -6.59
C GLY A 55 4.54 9.63 -6.35
N ASP A 56 5.04 9.19 -5.21
CA ASP A 56 6.47 9.21 -4.86
C ASP A 56 7.27 8.22 -5.71
N VAL A 57 6.74 7.01 -5.92
CA VAL A 57 7.36 5.96 -6.74
C VAL A 57 7.51 6.42 -8.19
N VAL A 58 6.47 7.01 -8.78
CA VAL A 58 6.53 7.59 -10.14
C VAL A 58 7.53 8.73 -10.23
N THR A 59 7.57 9.59 -9.21
CA THR A 59 8.55 10.68 -9.15
C THR A 59 9.98 10.15 -9.14
N ALA A 60 10.25 9.13 -8.32
CA ALA A 60 11.55 8.47 -8.25
C ALA A 60 11.91 7.77 -9.57
N ALA A 61 10.96 7.06 -10.18
CA ALA A 61 11.15 6.40 -11.46
C ALA A 61 11.47 7.39 -12.59
N ARG A 62 10.76 8.53 -12.66
CA ARG A 62 11.06 9.60 -13.63
C ARG A 62 12.47 10.16 -13.47
N ALA A 63 12.89 10.36 -12.21
CA ALA A 63 14.24 10.85 -11.91
C ALA A 63 15.34 9.84 -12.31
N ALA A 64 15.11 8.55 -12.08
CA ALA A 64 16.08 7.51 -12.35
C ALA A 64 16.10 7.09 -13.84
N PHE A 65 14.95 6.81 -14.43
CA PHE A 65 14.87 6.24 -15.78
C PHE A 65 14.91 7.29 -16.90
N GLY A 66 14.62 8.56 -16.60
CA GLY A 66 14.69 9.65 -17.59
C GLY A 66 13.93 9.32 -18.87
N LYS A 67 14.62 9.19 -20.00
CA LYS A 67 14.03 8.87 -21.30
C LYS A 67 13.45 7.45 -21.39
N ARG A 68 13.83 6.55 -20.48
CA ARG A 68 13.33 5.17 -20.41
C ARG A 68 12.11 5.02 -19.53
N ILE A 69 11.50 6.11 -19.06
CA ILE A 69 10.30 6.06 -18.20
C ILE A 69 9.14 5.30 -18.84
N ASN A 70 9.09 5.23 -20.16
CA ASN A 70 8.11 4.43 -20.91
C ASN A 70 8.22 2.92 -20.63
N GLN A 71 9.37 2.44 -20.13
CA GLN A 71 9.58 1.05 -19.72
C GLN A 71 9.04 0.78 -18.30
N PHE A 72 8.63 1.80 -17.52
CA PHE A 72 8.13 1.64 -16.16
C PHE A 72 6.60 1.68 -16.13
N VAL A 73 6.00 0.60 -15.66
CA VAL A 73 4.55 0.49 -15.43
C VAL A 73 4.30 0.31 -13.94
N PRO A 74 3.89 1.35 -13.22
CA PRO A 74 3.66 1.25 -11.78
C PRO A 74 2.47 0.34 -11.45
N ALA A 75 2.61 -0.47 -10.39
CA ALA A 75 1.54 -1.34 -9.92
C ALA A 75 1.53 -1.43 -8.39
N HIS A 76 0.38 -1.80 -7.83
CA HIS A 76 0.21 -2.07 -6.41
C HIS A 76 -0.69 -3.29 -6.22
N PRO A 77 -0.14 -4.46 -5.88
CA PRO A 77 -0.94 -5.62 -5.51
C PRO A 77 -1.56 -5.40 -4.13
N ILE A 78 -2.89 -5.47 -4.07
CA ILE A 78 -3.65 -5.34 -2.83
C ILE A 78 -3.74 -6.72 -2.18
N ALA A 79 -2.57 -7.23 -1.87
CA ALA A 79 -2.37 -8.51 -1.23
C ALA A 79 -1.15 -8.40 -0.31
N GLY A 80 -1.25 -8.98 0.87
CA GLY A 80 -0.17 -8.98 1.85
C GLY A 80 -0.50 -9.92 2.99
N ALA A 81 0.53 -10.32 3.69
CA ALA A 81 0.44 -11.06 4.95
C ALA A 81 1.24 -10.31 6.01
N GLU A 82 0.92 -10.55 7.26
CA GLU A 82 1.64 -9.97 8.41
C GLU A 82 3.08 -10.52 8.51
N ASN A 83 3.29 -11.74 7.98
CA ASN A 83 4.61 -12.38 7.94
C ASN A 83 5.36 -12.00 6.66
N SER A 84 6.66 -11.83 6.75
CA SER A 84 7.56 -11.48 5.65
C SER A 84 8.64 -12.54 5.42
N GLY A 85 9.34 -12.42 4.30
CA GLY A 85 10.46 -13.29 3.93
C GLY A 85 10.06 -14.57 3.18
N PRO A 86 11.04 -15.34 2.68
CA PRO A 86 10.81 -16.50 1.80
C PRO A 86 9.98 -17.62 2.44
N SER A 87 10.03 -17.76 3.77
CA SER A 87 9.25 -18.78 4.50
C SER A 87 7.74 -18.44 4.57
N ALA A 88 7.38 -17.19 4.34
CA ALA A 88 6.00 -16.73 4.27
C ALA A 88 5.44 -16.73 2.84
N ALA A 89 6.24 -17.11 1.84
CA ALA A 89 5.81 -17.12 0.45
C ALA A 89 4.65 -18.09 0.22
N ARG A 90 3.67 -17.62 -0.56
CA ARG A 90 2.48 -18.40 -0.95
C ARG A 90 2.30 -18.31 -2.44
N TRP A 91 2.11 -19.44 -3.10
CA TRP A 91 1.90 -19.52 -4.55
C TRP A 91 0.55 -18.90 -4.97
N ASP A 92 -0.44 -18.90 -4.06
CA ASP A 92 -1.81 -18.40 -4.26
C ASP A 92 -2.04 -16.99 -3.74
N LEU A 93 -0.97 -16.25 -3.40
CA LEU A 93 -1.07 -14.94 -2.73
C LEU A 93 -1.95 -13.94 -3.50
N TYR A 94 -1.90 -13.97 -4.83
CA TYR A 94 -2.60 -13.03 -5.70
C TYR A 94 -3.91 -13.56 -6.27
N GLN A 95 -4.27 -14.82 -6.02
CA GLN A 95 -5.51 -15.44 -6.53
C GLN A 95 -6.75 -14.67 -6.05
N GLY A 96 -7.53 -14.10 -6.99
CA GLY A 96 -8.71 -13.29 -6.71
C GLY A 96 -8.41 -12.00 -5.92
N LYS A 97 -7.14 -11.54 -5.91
CA LYS A 97 -6.76 -10.27 -5.30
C LYS A 97 -6.71 -9.16 -6.34
N LYS A 98 -6.97 -7.94 -5.90
CA LYS A 98 -6.88 -6.78 -6.78
C LYS A 98 -5.42 -6.38 -6.98
N VAL A 99 -5.07 -6.04 -8.20
CA VAL A 99 -3.82 -5.33 -8.52
C VAL A 99 -4.20 -4.03 -9.21
N VAL A 100 -3.76 -2.92 -8.65
CA VAL A 100 -3.98 -1.62 -9.25
C VAL A 100 -2.76 -1.26 -10.08
N VAL A 101 -2.94 -1.17 -11.39
CA VAL A 101 -1.95 -0.64 -12.32
C VAL A 101 -2.21 0.85 -12.48
N THR A 102 -1.15 1.67 -12.48
CA THR A 102 -1.29 3.12 -12.65
C THR A 102 -0.56 3.58 -13.89
N PRO A 103 -1.19 3.48 -15.09
CA PRO A 103 -0.57 3.80 -16.36
C PRO A 103 -0.01 5.22 -16.40
N LEU A 104 1.18 5.37 -16.98
CA LEU A 104 1.79 6.67 -17.24
C LEU A 104 1.51 7.10 -18.68
N PRO A 105 1.44 8.40 -18.98
CA PRO A 105 1.26 8.90 -20.35
C PRO A 105 2.32 8.42 -21.34
N GLU A 106 3.48 8.03 -20.83
CA GLU A 106 4.62 7.55 -21.61
C GLU A 106 4.55 6.05 -21.94
N ASN A 107 3.67 5.30 -21.27
CA ASN A 107 3.54 3.87 -21.55
C ASN A 107 2.83 3.62 -22.88
N SER A 108 3.29 2.65 -23.65
CA SER A 108 2.54 2.11 -24.79
C SER A 108 1.49 1.08 -24.32
N ASP A 109 0.46 0.89 -25.12
CA ASP A 109 -0.56 -0.13 -24.86
C ASP A 109 0.06 -1.52 -24.72
N ASP A 110 1.04 -1.85 -25.55
CA ASP A 110 1.76 -3.13 -25.52
C ASP A 110 2.50 -3.33 -24.17
N THR A 111 3.21 -2.30 -23.69
CA THR A 111 3.90 -2.35 -22.40
C THR A 111 2.92 -2.55 -21.24
N LEU A 112 1.78 -1.85 -21.29
CA LEU A 112 0.71 -1.98 -20.29
C LEU A 112 0.10 -3.38 -20.30
N ASP A 113 -0.20 -3.91 -21.48
CA ASP A 113 -0.81 -5.22 -21.64
C ASP A 113 0.11 -6.35 -21.15
N HIS A 114 1.42 -6.23 -21.33
CA HIS A 114 2.39 -7.17 -20.79
C HIS A 114 2.33 -7.24 -19.25
N ILE A 115 2.30 -6.11 -18.57
CA ILE A 115 2.23 -6.08 -17.09
C ILE A 115 0.86 -6.55 -16.60
N LYS A 116 -0.24 -6.11 -17.22
CA LYS A 116 -1.59 -6.59 -16.89
C LYS A 116 -1.68 -8.11 -17.03
N ARG A 117 -1.14 -8.64 -18.12
CA ARG A 117 -1.10 -10.09 -18.37
C ARG A 117 -0.26 -10.81 -17.33
N ALA A 118 0.91 -10.29 -16.96
CA ALA A 118 1.76 -10.89 -15.94
C ALA A 118 1.02 -11.03 -14.61
N TRP A 119 0.35 -9.98 -14.13
CA TRP A 119 -0.44 -10.04 -12.91
C TRP A 119 -1.68 -10.94 -13.04
N SER A 120 -2.34 -10.96 -14.19
CA SER A 120 -3.47 -11.87 -14.46
C SER A 120 -3.05 -13.33 -14.44
N LEU A 121 -1.86 -13.66 -14.93
CA LEU A 121 -1.30 -15.02 -14.83
C LEU A 121 -1.04 -15.44 -13.37
N CYS A 122 -0.81 -14.49 -12.47
CA CYS A 122 -0.76 -14.76 -11.03
C CYS A 122 -2.16 -14.92 -10.40
N GLY A 123 -3.23 -14.80 -11.19
CA GLY A 123 -4.63 -14.93 -10.74
C GLY A 123 -5.23 -13.66 -10.16
N ALA A 124 -4.62 -12.50 -10.41
CA ALA A 124 -5.10 -11.22 -9.91
C ALA A 124 -6.19 -10.59 -10.81
N ASP A 125 -7.08 -9.83 -10.16
CA ASP A 125 -8.05 -8.95 -10.84
C ASP A 125 -7.41 -7.57 -11.04
N ILE A 126 -7.33 -7.12 -12.29
CA ILE A 126 -6.63 -5.88 -12.65
C ILE A 126 -7.59 -4.68 -12.64
N TYR A 127 -7.15 -3.62 -11.97
CA TYR A 127 -7.82 -2.32 -11.93
C TYR A 127 -6.85 -1.23 -12.38
N GLU A 128 -7.37 -0.18 -13.00
CA GLU A 128 -6.58 0.96 -13.44
C GLU A 128 -7.02 2.24 -12.71
N LEU A 129 -6.05 2.97 -12.19
CA LEU A 129 -6.22 4.31 -11.62
C LEU A 129 -5.07 5.19 -12.07
N THR A 130 -5.24 6.51 -12.01
CA THR A 130 -4.06 7.39 -12.07
C THR A 130 -3.28 7.30 -10.76
N PRO A 131 -1.96 7.63 -10.74
CA PRO A 131 -1.18 7.64 -9.50
C PRO A 131 -1.82 8.50 -8.39
N GLU A 132 -2.39 9.65 -8.74
CA GLU A 132 -3.05 10.57 -7.82
C GLU A 132 -4.37 9.98 -7.28
N ALA A 133 -5.17 9.34 -8.15
CA ALA A 133 -6.40 8.67 -7.74
C ALA A 133 -6.11 7.49 -6.83
N HIS A 134 -5.06 6.71 -7.14
CA HIS A 134 -4.57 5.63 -6.31
C HIS A 134 -4.23 6.14 -4.90
N ASP A 135 -3.34 7.13 -4.79
CA ASP A 135 -2.86 7.61 -3.51
C ASP A 135 -3.98 8.23 -2.65
N ARG A 136 -4.94 8.92 -3.28
CA ARG A 136 -6.14 9.44 -2.61
C ARG A 136 -7.02 8.30 -2.07
N VAL A 137 -7.30 7.28 -2.89
CA VAL A 137 -8.13 6.13 -2.46
C VAL A 137 -7.47 5.39 -1.32
N PHE A 138 -6.17 5.06 -1.46
CA PHE A 138 -5.47 4.29 -0.43
C PHE A 138 -5.16 5.10 0.82
N ALA A 139 -5.08 6.43 0.75
CA ALA A 139 -5.06 7.27 1.93
C ALA A 139 -6.30 7.03 2.81
N ALA A 140 -7.49 6.98 2.20
CA ALA A 140 -8.75 6.83 2.91
C ALA A 140 -8.98 5.39 3.41
N VAL A 141 -8.76 4.37 2.54
CA VAL A 141 -9.20 3.00 2.83
C VAL A 141 -8.11 2.09 3.41
N SER A 142 -6.88 2.55 3.46
CA SER A 142 -5.72 1.78 3.95
C SER A 142 -4.85 2.57 4.92
N HIS A 143 -4.29 3.70 4.51
CA HIS A 143 -3.29 4.42 5.30
C HIS A 143 -3.89 5.05 6.56
N LEU A 144 -5.04 5.72 6.44
CA LEU A 144 -5.75 6.27 7.59
C LEU A 144 -6.17 5.19 8.60
N PRO A 145 -6.81 4.08 8.21
CA PRO A 145 -7.12 2.99 9.14
C PRO A 145 -5.91 2.47 9.91
N HIS A 146 -4.76 2.29 9.26
CA HIS A 146 -3.54 1.87 9.95
C HIS A 146 -3.04 2.94 10.93
N LEU A 147 -3.00 4.20 10.51
CA LEU A 147 -2.60 5.31 11.38
C LEU A 147 -3.48 5.39 12.63
N LEU A 148 -4.81 5.27 12.47
CA LEU A 148 -5.76 5.29 13.58
C LEU A 148 -5.60 4.08 14.50
N SER A 149 -5.35 2.90 13.94
CA SER A 149 -5.10 1.68 14.71
C SER A 149 -3.84 1.82 15.56
N TYR A 150 -2.73 2.31 14.98
CA TYR A 150 -1.52 2.62 15.75
C TYR A 150 -1.75 3.68 16.84
N ALA A 151 -2.48 4.76 16.50
CA ALA A 151 -2.76 5.82 17.46
C ALA A 151 -3.59 5.32 18.66
N LEU A 152 -4.62 4.50 18.42
CA LEU A 152 -5.45 3.93 19.47
C LEU A 152 -4.66 2.99 20.38
N VAL A 153 -3.87 2.08 19.81
CA VAL A 153 -3.05 1.16 20.61
C VAL A 153 -1.99 1.91 21.40
N HIS A 154 -1.31 2.87 20.78
CA HIS A 154 -0.30 3.69 21.44
C HIS A 154 -0.88 4.51 22.60
N ASP A 155 -2.03 5.16 22.40
CA ASP A 155 -2.70 5.94 23.44
C ASP A 155 -2.99 5.10 24.69
N LEU A 156 -3.47 3.86 24.52
CA LEU A 156 -3.72 2.96 25.64
C LEU A 156 -2.43 2.41 26.26
N ALA A 157 -1.44 2.11 25.43
CA ALA A 157 -0.18 1.51 25.89
C ALA A 157 0.68 2.42 26.76
N VAL A 158 0.54 3.75 26.63
CA VAL A 158 1.30 4.72 27.44
C VAL A 158 0.60 5.16 28.72
N ARG A 159 -0.62 4.66 29.00
CA ARG A 159 -1.37 4.97 30.22
C ARG A 159 -0.86 4.14 31.41
N GLU A 160 -0.97 4.69 32.62
CA GLU A 160 -0.53 4.01 33.84
C GLU A 160 -1.24 2.67 34.09
N ASP A 161 -2.48 2.52 33.63
CA ASP A 161 -3.34 1.35 33.77
C ASP A 161 -3.45 0.52 32.47
N ALA A 162 -2.44 0.57 31.60
CA ALA A 162 -2.42 -0.13 30.30
C ALA A 162 -2.77 -1.62 30.40
N ASP A 163 -2.22 -2.34 31.41
CA ASP A 163 -2.48 -3.76 31.63
C ASP A 163 -3.97 -4.04 31.84
N LEU A 164 -4.68 -3.15 32.53
CA LEU A 164 -6.10 -3.27 32.76
C LEU A 164 -6.89 -3.18 31.42
N PHE A 165 -6.58 -2.19 30.57
CA PHE A 165 -7.22 -2.03 29.27
C PHE A 165 -7.01 -3.26 28.38
N PHE A 166 -5.78 -3.74 28.27
CA PHE A 166 -5.46 -4.90 27.44
C PHE A 166 -6.04 -6.21 27.98
N THR A 167 -6.17 -6.34 29.31
CA THR A 167 -6.84 -7.51 29.92
C THR A 167 -8.31 -7.61 29.49
N PHE A 168 -9.02 -6.48 29.38
CA PHE A 168 -10.43 -6.44 28.98
C PHE A 168 -10.63 -6.20 27.47
N ALA A 169 -9.56 -6.15 26.68
CA ALA A 169 -9.65 -6.02 25.23
C ALA A 169 -10.34 -7.26 24.63
N ALA A 170 -11.57 -7.09 24.13
CA ALA A 170 -12.37 -8.13 23.50
C ALA A 170 -12.16 -8.17 21.97
N SER A 171 -12.93 -9.03 21.28
CA SER A 171 -12.79 -9.26 19.82
C SER A 171 -12.89 -7.97 19.00
N GLY A 172 -13.84 -7.09 19.27
CA GLY A 172 -13.99 -5.83 18.54
C GLY A 172 -12.74 -4.94 18.58
N PHE A 173 -12.10 -4.84 19.75
CA PHE A 173 -10.83 -4.12 19.87
C PHE A 173 -9.72 -4.81 19.06
N ARG A 174 -9.58 -6.14 19.20
CA ARG A 174 -8.55 -6.91 18.48
C ARG A 174 -8.72 -6.85 16.97
N ASP A 175 -9.97 -6.94 16.49
CA ASP A 175 -10.27 -6.86 15.05
C ASP A 175 -9.89 -5.48 14.49
N PHE A 176 -10.27 -4.40 15.18
CA PHE A 176 -9.95 -3.03 14.76
C PHE A 176 -8.45 -2.74 14.84
N THR A 177 -7.75 -3.26 15.85
CA THR A 177 -6.32 -2.98 16.09
C THR A 177 -5.37 -4.04 15.53
N ARG A 178 -5.87 -5.10 14.89
CA ARG A 178 -5.03 -6.16 14.30
C ARG A 178 -3.94 -5.60 13.37
N ILE A 179 -4.27 -4.60 12.58
CA ILE A 179 -3.35 -3.98 11.64
C ILE A 179 -2.25 -3.13 12.30
N ALA A 180 -2.37 -2.78 13.58
CA ALA A 180 -1.30 -2.13 14.35
C ALA A 180 -0.12 -3.08 14.66
N ALA A 181 -0.25 -4.39 14.42
CA ALA A 181 0.84 -5.35 14.51
C ALA A 181 1.76 -5.35 13.27
N SER A 182 1.46 -4.56 12.25
CA SER A 182 2.27 -4.44 11.03
C SER A 182 3.63 -3.78 11.33
N HIS A 183 4.59 -3.95 10.41
CA HIS A 183 5.97 -3.46 10.59
C HIS A 183 6.01 -1.92 10.68
N PRO A 184 6.48 -1.32 11.79
CA PRO A 184 6.38 0.13 12.00
C PRO A 184 7.17 0.97 10.99
N GLU A 185 8.35 0.49 10.59
CA GLU A 185 9.20 1.19 9.63
C GLU A 185 8.55 1.29 8.25
N MET A 186 7.97 0.19 7.77
CA MET A 186 7.24 0.17 6.51
C MET A 186 6.06 1.16 6.54
N TRP A 187 5.29 1.20 7.62
CA TRP A 187 4.15 2.11 7.73
C TRP A 187 4.56 3.56 7.93
N ARG A 188 5.67 3.83 8.63
CA ARG A 188 6.29 5.16 8.66
C ARG A 188 6.54 5.66 7.25
N ASP A 189 7.19 4.84 6.42
CA ASP A 189 7.59 5.20 5.07
C ASP A 189 6.36 5.42 4.15
N ILE A 190 5.35 4.56 4.24
CA ILE A 190 4.07 4.73 3.52
C ILE A 190 3.37 6.03 3.92
N CYS A 191 3.26 6.32 5.21
CA CYS A 191 2.62 7.55 5.70
C CYS A 191 3.35 8.81 5.23
N LEU A 192 4.69 8.79 5.22
CA LEU A 192 5.50 9.91 4.76
C LEU A 192 5.41 10.08 3.24
N ALA A 193 5.44 8.99 2.47
CA ALA A 193 5.33 9.00 1.02
C ALA A 193 3.98 9.56 0.54
N ASN A 194 2.87 9.15 1.17
CA ASN A 194 1.52 9.64 0.85
C ASN A 194 1.01 10.73 1.82
N ARG A 195 1.93 11.50 2.43
CA ARG A 195 1.61 12.48 3.48
C ARG A 195 0.52 13.47 3.07
N GLY A 196 0.57 13.97 1.84
CA GLY A 196 -0.35 15.02 1.38
C GLY A 196 -1.81 14.55 1.32
N ALA A 197 -2.07 13.36 0.81
CA ALA A 197 -3.40 12.77 0.79
C ALA A 197 -3.84 12.32 2.19
N LEU A 198 -2.93 11.70 2.95
CA LEU A 198 -3.23 11.20 4.28
C LEU A 198 -3.61 12.31 5.27
N LEU A 199 -2.95 13.47 5.22
CA LEU A 199 -3.32 14.62 6.06
C LEU A 199 -4.73 15.13 5.76
N LYS A 200 -5.12 15.18 4.48
CA LYS A 200 -6.49 15.56 4.09
C LYS A 200 -7.54 14.61 4.66
N GLU A 201 -7.29 13.29 4.52
CA GLU A 201 -8.19 12.27 5.07
C GLU A 201 -8.25 12.32 6.61
N LEU A 202 -7.12 12.58 7.26
CA LEU A 202 -7.08 12.75 8.72
C LEU A 202 -7.88 13.96 9.19
N ASP A 203 -7.81 15.09 8.48
CA ASP A 203 -8.58 16.30 8.81
C ASP A 203 -10.09 16.03 8.64
N ILE A 204 -10.52 15.41 7.55
CA ILE A 204 -11.91 14.98 7.33
C ILE A 204 -12.39 14.07 8.46
N TYR A 205 -11.56 13.08 8.84
CA TYR A 205 -11.91 12.15 9.90
C TYR A 205 -12.00 12.82 11.27
N ARG A 206 -11.15 13.81 11.55
CA ARG A 206 -11.24 14.61 12.79
C ARG A 206 -12.56 15.38 12.87
N GLU A 207 -13.02 15.98 11.77
CA GLU A 207 -14.33 16.64 11.71
C GLU A 207 -15.46 15.68 12.06
N GLN A 208 -15.42 14.44 11.55
CA GLN A 208 -16.39 13.39 11.88
C GLN A 208 -16.33 12.99 13.37
N LEU A 209 -15.14 12.90 13.95
CA LEU A 209 -14.99 12.64 15.39
C LEU A 209 -15.52 13.80 16.23
N ASP A 210 -15.32 15.04 15.81
CA ASP A 210 -15.86 16.22 16.51
C ASP A 210 -17.38 16.28 16.46
N GLU A 211 -18.01 15.92 15.34
CA GLU A 211 -19.48 15.76 15.26
C GLU A 211 -20.01 14.72 16.25
N LEU A 212 -19.38 13.53 16.28
CA LEU A 212 -19.77 12.47 17.22
C LEU A 212 -19.56 12.90 18.67
N ARG A 213 -18.48 13.61 18.96
CA ARG A 213 -18.21 14.15 20.29
C ARG A 213 -19.27 15.17 20.71
N LEU A 214 -19.70 16.03 19.81
CA LEU A 214 -20.78 17.00 20.08
C LEU A 214 -22.12 16.31 20.34
N ALA A 215 -22.48 15.29 19.53
CA ALA A 215 -23.68 14.51 19.73
C ALA A 215 -23.67 13.76 21.07
N LEU A 216 -22.54 13.20 21.49
CA LEU A 216 -22.37 12.61 22.82
C LEU A 216 -22.51 13.65 23.93
N ALA A 217 -21.87 14.83 23.81
CA ALA A 217 -21.90 15.86 24.82
C ALA A 217 -23.32 16.45 25.04
N SER A 218 -24.11 16.51 23.97
CA SER A 218 -25.51 16.97 24.01
C SER A 218 -26.53 15.86 24.27
N SER A 219 -26.11 14.61 24.45
CA SER A 219 -26.97 13.42 24.56
C SER A 219 -27.91 13.27 23.37
N ASP A 220 -27.51 13.66 22.16
CA ASP A 220 -28.27 13.55 20.93
C ASP A 220 -28.21 12.10 20.38
N GLY A 221 -29.01 11.23 21.00
CA GLY A 221 -29.09 9.83 20.57
C GLY A 221 -29.59 9.66 19.14
N LYS A 222 -30.46 10.57 18.65
CA LYS A 222 -30.98 10.53 17.29
C LYS A 222 -29.86 10.74 16.26
N ARG A 223 -29.00 11.72 16.48
CA ARG A 223 -27.85 11.99 15.59
C ARG A 223 -26.86 10.80 15.58
N LEU A 224 -26.58 10.20 16.73
CA LEU A 224 -25.73 9.01 16.81
C LEU A 224 -26.33 7.83 16.01
N GLU A 225 -27.64 7.60 16.17
CA GLU A 225 -28.32 6.52 15.45
C GLU A 225 -28.32 6.76 13.92
N GLU A 226 -28.51 7.98 13.46
CA GLU A 226 -28.40 8.33 12.05
C GLU A 226 -27.02 7.99 11.47
N VAL A 227 -25.93 8.46 12.13
CA VAL A 227 -24.55 8.17 11.68
C VAL A 227 -24.27 6.68 11.67
N PHE A 228 -24.62 5.98 12.74
CA PHE A 228 -24.41 4.53 12.84
C PHE A 228 -25.25 3.75 11.81
N GLY A 229 -26.46 4.22 11.50
CA GLY A 229 -27.32 3.63 10.48
C GLY A 229 -26.71 3.72 9.09
N ILE A 230 -26.17 4.89 8.71
CA ILE A 230 -25.48 5.10 7.43
C ILE A 230 -24.25 4.18 7.34
N ALA A 231 -23.44 4.15 8.40
CA ALA A 231 -22.24 3.32 8.43
C ALA A 231 -22.57 1.81 8.31
N ARG A 232 -23.63 1.37 8.99
CA ARG A 232 -24.11 -0.01 8.90
C ARG A 232 -24.60 -0.40 7.50
N GLN A 233 -25.27 0.52 6.78
CA GLN A 233 -25.75 0.26 5.42
C GLN A 233 -24.62 0.19 4.40
N ALA A 234 -23.53 0.95 4.62
CA ALA A 234 -22.37 0.97 3.75
C ALA A 234 -21.44 -0.25 3.91
N ARG A 235 -21.56 -0.95 5.06
CA ARG A 235 -20.73 -2.13 5.40
C ARG A 235 -21.36 -3.41 4.91
#